data_ec29f2b3dd29cb3fdef51ddccf2e88d1
#
_entry.id   ec29f2b3dd29cb3fdef51ddccf2e88d1
#
_cell.length_a   1.000
_cell.length_b   1.000
_cell.length_c   1.000
_cell.angle_alpha   90.00
_cell.angle_beta   90.00
_cell.angle_gamma   90.00
#
_symmetry.space_group_name_H-M   'P 1'
#
loop_
_entity.id
_entity.type
_entity.pdbx_description
1 polymer ?
#
loop_
_entity_poly.entity_id
_entity_poly.type
_entity_poly.pdbx_seq_one_letter_code
_entity_poly.pdbx_strand_id
1 'polypeptide(L)'
;METKPARVRILDAAHELMLTVGLARATTKEIARAAGCSEAALYKYFDSKEELFVRVLTERLPRLTPLLDSLAAAPGRGTLEENLTEIARQAALFYEQSFPIAASLYAETQLKRRHDDTLRTMGSGPHLPLQGLDAYLRAEQAAGRVHPDADTYAAASLLMGACAQRAFAYDTTESGERPPVDAFATRLARTLLGGIAVADRP
;
A
#
# COMPACT_ATOMS: atom_id res chain seq x y z
N MET A 1 5.92 17.70 -27.23
CA MET A 1 5.84 16.79 -26.05
C MET A 1 6.37 17.55 -24.85
N GLU A 2 5.52 17.82 -23.89
CA GLU A 2 5.87 18.51 -22.65
C GLU A 2 6.76 17.59 -21.80
N THR A 3 7.95 18.05 -21.47
CA THR A 3 8.90 17.24 -20.70
C THR A 3 8.42 17.21 -19.24
N LYS A 4 8.17 16.00 -18.69
CA LYS A 4 7.76 15.85 -17.27
C LYS A 4 8.71 16.66 -16.34
N PRO A 5 8.18 17.30 -15.27
CA PRO A 5 8.98 17.98 -14.26
C PRO A 5 10.10 17.09 -13.71
N ALA A 6 11.25 17.66 -13.37
CA ALA A 6 12.42 16.89 -12.92
C ALA A 6 12.11 16.01 -11.69
N ARG A 7 11.37 16.54 -10.70
CA ARG A 7 10.93 15.75 -9.52
C ARG A 7 10.15 14.50 -9.91
N VAL A 8 9.24 14.62 -10.89
CA VAL A 8 8.42 13.49 -11.37
C VAL A 8 9.31 12.44 -12.05
N ARG A 9 10.26 12.87 -12.92
CA ARG A 9 11.18 11.93 -13.58
C ARG A 9 12.07 11.19 -12.58
N ILE A 10 12.52 11.87 -11.52
CA ILE A 10 13.32 11.25 -10.46
C ILE A 10 12.52 10.19 -9.72
N LEU A 11 11.27 10.47 -9.34
CA LEU A 11 10.39 9.50 -8.68
C LEU A 11 10.07 8.31 -9.59
N ASP A 12 9.78 8.55 -10.88
CA ASP A 12 9.53 7.49 -11.86
C ASP A 12 10.77 6.57 -12.01
N ALA A 13 11.96 7.16 -12.14
CA ALA A 13 13.22 6.42 -12.26
C ALA A 13 13.57 5.65 -10.97
N ALA A 14 13.33 6.25 -9.81
CA ALA A 14 13.53 5.58 -8.53
C ALA A 14 12.60 4.37 -8.37
N HIS A 15 11.31 4.53 -8.69
CA HIS A 15 10.33 3.46 -8.65
C HIS A 15 10.74 2.27 -9.53
N GLU A 16 11.10 2.54 -10.79
CA GLU A 16 11.54 1.50 -11.74
C GLU A 16 12.79 0.75 -11.24
N LEU A 17 13.79 1.48 -10.74
CA LEU A 17 15.01 0.86 -10.21
C LEU A 17 14.72 0.05 -8.93
N MET A 18 13.84 0.53 -8.04
CA MET A 18 13.46 -0.21 -6.84
C MET A 18 12.80 -1.56 -7.17
N LEU A 19 11.97 -1.60 -8.23
CA LEU A 19 11.32 -2.83 -8.67
C LEU A 19 12.28 -3.79 -9.38
N THR A 20 13.25 -3.27 -10.17
CA THR A 20 14.10 -4.10 -11.02
C THR A 20 15.38 -4.58 -10.33
N VAL A 21 16.04 -3.73 -9.53
CA VAL A 21 17.32 -4.08 -8.89
C VAL A 21 17.22 -4.15 -7.35
N GLY A 22 16.09 -3.76 -6.79
CA GLY A 22 15.85 -3.69 -5.36
C GLY A 22 16.37 -2.42 -4.69
N LEU A 23 15.86 -2.12 -3.52
CA LEU A 23 16.13 -0.88 -2.78
C LEU A 23 17.63 -0.70 -2.43
N ALA A 24 18.29 -1.77 -2.01
CA ALA A 24 19.68 -1.75 -1.59
C ALA A 24 20.62 -1.34 -2.75
N ARG A 25 20.34 -1.83 -3.95
CA ARG A 25 21.17 -1.61 -5.14
C ARG A 25 20.83 -0.33 -5.90
N ALA A 26 19.62 0.21 -5.78
CA ALA A 26 19.21 1.45 -6.41
C ALA A 26 20.00 2.63 -5.80
N THR A 27 21.04 3.09 -6.47
CA THR A 27 21.87 4.24 -6.02
C THR A 27 21.30 5.57 -6.52
N THR A 28 21.50 6.65 -5.77
CA THR A 28 21.09 8.02 -6.19
C THR A 28 21.75 8.43 -7.51
N LYS A 29 22.96 7.98 -7.77
CA LYS A 29 23.69 8.20 -9.04
C LYS A 29 23.00 7.52 -10.22
N GLU A 30 22.54 6.27 -10.05
CA GLU A 30 21.81 5.55 -11.11
C GLU A 30 20.42 6.13 -11.33
N ILE A 31 19.73 6.49 -10.26
CA ILE A 31 18.43 7.16 -10.32
C ILE A 31 18.55 8.50 -11.07
N ALA A 32 19.53 9.33 -10.73
CA ALA A 32 19.75 10.60 -11.39
C ALA A 32 20.06 10.41 -12.89
N ARG A 33 20.92 9.43 -13.25
CA ARG A 33 21.21 9.08 -14.63
C ARG A 33 19.96 8.64 -15.39
N ALA A 34 19.15 7.77 -14.82
CA ALA A 34 17.90 7.30 -15.43
C ALA A 34 16.86 8.43 -15.57
N ALA A 35 16.83 9.37 -14.62
CA ALA A 35 15.95 10.55 -14.66
C ALA A 35 16.45 11.64 -15.63
N GLY A 36 17.65 11.50 -16.22
CA GLY A 36 18.26 12.51 -17.09
C GLY A 36 18.65 13.79 -16.35
N CYS A 37 19.20 13.66 -15.12
CA CYS A 37 19.69 14.78 -14.33
C CYS A 37 21.00 14.43 -13.59
N SER A 38 21.64 15.44 -12.97
CA SER A 38 22.76 15.21 -12.08
C SER A 38 22.32 14.76 -10.69
N GLU A 39 23.17 14.06 -9.97
CA GLU A 39 22.91 13.68 -8.56
C GLU A 39 22.70 14.91 -7.67
N ALA A 40 23.45 16.00 -7.91
CA ALA A 40 23.23 17.28 -7.23
C ALA A 40 21.84 17.89 -7.50
N ALA A 41 21.29 17.68 -8.69
CA ALA A 41 19.94 18.11 -9.01
C ALA A 41 18.87 17.24 -8.31
N LEU A 42 19.13 15.94 -8.10
CA LEU A 42 18.25 15.07 -7.30
C LEU A 42 18.14 15.57 -5.85
N TYR A 43 19.25 15.93 -5.23
CA TYR A 43 19.29 16.44 -3.86
C TYR A 43 18.69 17.84 -3.67
N LYS A 44 18.30 18.54 -4.74
CA LYS A 44 17.44 19.74 -4.64
C LYS A 44 15.98 19.43 -4.35
N TYR A 45 15.54 18.19 -4.57
CA TYR A 45 14.16 17.76 -4.42
C TYR A 45 13.94 16.78 -3.26
N PHE A 46 15.01 16.10 -2.83
CA PHE A 46 14.93 15.06 -1.79
C PHE A 46 16.18 15.17 -0.91
N ASP A 47 15.98 15.29 0.41
CA ASP A 47 17.06 15.50 1.38
C ASP A 47 17.95 14.26 1.57
N SER A 48 17.40 13.08 1.28
CA SER A 48 18.11 11.81 1.40
C SER A 48 17.57 10.75 0.42
N LYS A 49 18.35 9.67 0.25
CA LYS A 49 17.93 8.48 -0.48
C LYS A 49 16.70 7.85 0.17
N GLU A 50 16.68 7.82 1.49
CA GLU A 50 15.60 7.25 2.28
C GLU A 50 14.29 8.03 2.10
N GLU A 51 14.36 9.37 2.10
CA GLU A 51 13.19 10.21 1.79
C GLU A 51 12.66 9.94 0.38
N LEU A 52 13.55 9.91 -0.62
CA LEU A 52 13.15 9.59 -1.99
C LEU A 52 12.39 8.26 -2.05
N PHE A 53 12.84 7.26 -1.32
CA PHE A 53 12.19 5.95 -1.29
C PHE A 53 10.82 6.00 -0.61
N VAL A 54 10.68 6.69 0.52
CA VAL A 54 9.38 6.90 1.16
C VAL A 54 8.43 7.63 0.21
N ARG A 55 8.91 8.64 -0.52
CA ARG A 55 8.11 9.35 -1.54
C ARG A 55 7.68 8.44 -2.70
N VAL A 56 8.52 7.52 -3.13
CA VAL A 56 8.11 6.51 -4.12
C VAL A 56 6.95 5.66 -3.57
N LEU A 57 7.06 5.14 -2.36
CA LEU A 57 6.01 4.34 -1.73
C LEU A 57 4.69 5.11 -1.57
N THR A 58 4.74 6.40 -1.29
CA THR A 58 3.55 7.22 -1.04
C THR A 58 2.97 7.87 -2.30
N GLU A 59 3.76 8.08 -3.35
CA GLU A 59 3.34 8.84 -4.54
C GLU A 59 3.29 8.00 -5.83
N ARG A 60 3.90 6.81 -5.87
CA ARG A 60 3.96 5.96 -7.07
C ARG A 60 3.24 4.62 -6.92
N LEU A 61 3.03 4.16 -5.70
CA LEU A 61 2.22 2.97 -5.45
C LEU A 61 0.71 3.29 -5.46
N PRO A 62 -0.15 2.28 -5.56
CA PRO A 62 -1.60 2.47 -5.50
C PRO A 62 -2.03 3.31 -4.31
N ARG A 63 -2.99 4.22 -4.54
CA ARG A 63 -3.38 5.27 -3.57
C ARG A 63 -4.34 4.73 -2.50
N LEU A 64 -3.86 3.85 -1.65
CA LEU A 64 -4.67 3.25 -0.60
C LEU A 64 -5.06 4.26 0.50
N THR A 65 -4.10 5.05 1.00
CA THR A 65 -4.37 6.02 2.07
C THR A 65 -5.40 7.09 1.66
N PRO A 66 -5.28 7.79 0.52
CA PRO A 66 -6.31 8.75 0.10
C PRO A 66 -7.70 8.13 -0.11
N LEU A 67 -7.78 6.87 -0.53
CA LEU A 67 -9.05 6.16 -0.64
C LEU A 67 -9.68 5.97 0.75
N LEU A 68 -8.92 5.46 1.71
CA LEU A 68 -9.37 5.23 3.09
C LEU A 68 -9.81 6.53 3.77
N ASP A 69 -9.03 7.60 3.63
CA ASP A 69 -9.37 8.92 4.17
C ASP A 69 -10.68 9.46 3.58
N SER A 70 -10.85 9.32 2.26
CA SER A 70 -12.07 9.74 1.56
C SER A 70 -13.31 8.98 2.01
N LEU A 71 -13.18 7.67 2.22
CA LEU A 71 -14.29 6.83 2.67
C LEU A 71 -14.62 7.08 4.15
N ALA A 72 -13.63 7.24 5.02
CA ALA A 72 -13.84 7.54 6.42
C ALA A 72 -14.49 8.91 6.63
N ALA A 73 -14.21 9.89 5.77
CA ALA A 73 -14.81 11.23 5.80
C ALA A 73 -16.27 11.27 5.30
N ALA A 74 -16.74 10.22 4.62
CA ALA A 74 -18.09 10.17 4.04
C ALA A 74 -18.76 8.81 4.28
N PRO A 75 -19.01 8.42 5.55
CA PRO A 75 -19.67 7.16 5.88
C PRO A 75 -21.07 7.11 5.24
N GLY A 76 -21.48 5.93 4.81
CA GLY A 76 -22.77 5.73 4.13
C GLY A 76 -22.71 5.90 2.61
N ARG A 77 -21.58 6.34 2.04
CA ARG A 77 -21.42 6.48 0.59
C ARG A 77 -21.18 5.11 -0.05
N GLY A 78 -21.97 4.75 -1.06
CA GLY A 78 -21.91 3.46 -1.74
C GLY A 78 -22.33 2.29 -0.84
N THR A 79 -22.13 1.08 -1.28
CA THR A 79 -22.34 -0.12 -0.45
C THR A 79 -21.04 -0.52 0.25
N LEU A 80 -21.15 -1.18 1.42
CA LEU A 80 -19.99 -1.73 2.11
C LEU A 80 -19.22 -2.72 1.25
N GLU A 81 -19.94 -3.55 0.47
CA GLU A 81 -19.31 -4.55 -0.40
C GLU A 81 -18.47 -3.88 -1.50
N GLU A 82 -19.00 -2.85 -2.17
CA GLU A 82 -18.27 -2.10 -3.20
C GLU A 82 -17.04 -1.41 -2.61
N ASN A 83 -17.20 -0.74 -1.47
CA ASN A 83 -16.10 -0.02 -0.82
C ASN A 83 -15.01 -0.98 -0.34
N LEU A 84 -15.37 -2.08 0.32
CA LEU A 84 -14.39 -3.08 0.78
C LEU A 84 -13.73 -3.83 -0.38
N THR A 85 -14.47 -4.06 -1.48
CA THR A 85 -13.89 -4.64 -2.71
C THR A 85 -12.84 -3.71 -3.30
N GLU A 86 -13.12 -2.41 -3.42
CA GLU A 86 -12.15 -1.45 -3.94
C GLU A 86 -10.96 -1.28 -3.01
N ILE A 87 -11.17 -1.23 -1.68
CA ILE A 87 -10.08 -1.22 -0.70
C ILE A 87 -9.20 -2.46 -0.84
N ALA A 88 -9.79 -3.65 -0.91
CA ALA A 88 -9.06 -4.91 -1.06
C ALA A 88 -8.27 -4.96 -2.39
N ARG A 89 -8.85 -4.45 -3.47
CA ARG A 89 -8.20 -4.35 -4.78
C ARG A 89 -6.97 -3.43 -4.72
N GLN A 90 -7.13 -2.23 -4.16
CA GLN A 90 -6.02 -1.28 -4.03
C GLN A 90 -4.94 -1.79 -3.06
N ALA A 91 -5.35 -2.42 -1.95
CA ALA A 91 -4.41 -3.00 -1.00
C ALA A 91 -3.61 -4.15 -1.62
N ALA A 92 -4.26 -5.06 -2.37
CA ALA A 92 -3.57 -6.15 -3.06
C ALA A 92 -2.52 -5.62 -4.04
N LEU A 93 -2.89 -4.64 -4.88
CA LEU A 93 -1.96 -4.00 -5.83
C LEU A 93 -0.83 -3.25 -5.13
N PHE A 94 -1.13 -2.57 -4.02
CA PHE A 94 -0.12 -1.90 -3.21
C PHE A 94 0.91 -2.89 -2.64
N TYR A 95 0.45 -3.98 -2.04
CA TYR A 95 1.35 -4.98 -1.45
C TYR A 95 2.15 -5.73 -2.52
N GLU A 96 1.58 -6.03 -3.69
CA GLU A 96 2.31 -6.64 -4.80
C GLU A 96 3.51 -5.78 -5.26
N GLN A 97 3.35 -4.47 -5.28
CA GLN A 97 4.42 -3.56 -5.69
C GLN A 97 5.37 -3.20 -4.54
N SER A 98 4.87 -3.11 -3.31
CA SER A 98 5.70 -2.73 -2.15
C SER A 98 6.49 -3.90 -1.56
N PHE A 99 6.03 -5.13 -1.71
CA PHE A 99 6.62 -6.31 -1.07
C PHE A 99 8.08 -6.57 -1.50
N PRO A 100 8.45 -6.53 -2.80
CA PRO A 100 9.85 -6.69 -3.22
C PRO A 100 10.76 -5.59 -2.65
N ILE A 101 10.22 -4.37 -2.51
CA ILE A 101 10.93 -3.23 -1.92
C ILE A 101 11.14 -3.47 -0.43
N ALA A 102 10.09 -3.87 0.30
CA ALA A 102 10.15 -4.16 1.72
C ALA A 102 11.10 -5.34 2.04
N ALA A 103 11.10 -6.39 1.23
CA ALA A 103 12.00 -7.53 1.40
C ALA A 103 13.48 -7.11 1.41
N SER A 104 13.86 -6.15 0.55
CA SER A 104 15.21 -5.59 0.54
C SER A 104 15.58 -4.85 1.84
N LEU A 105 14.60 -4.19 2.49
CA LEU A 105 14.82 -3.50 3.76
C LEU A 105 15.06 -4.49 4.90
N TYR A 106 14.30 -5.59 4.94
CA TYR A 106 14.45 -6.60 5.99
C TYR A 106 15.78 -7.36 5.89
N ALA A 107 16.39 -7.42 4.71
CA ALA A 107 17.70 -8.04 4.51
C ALA A 107 18.87 -7.20 5.08
N GLU A 108 18.70 -5.88 5.23
CA GLU A 108 19.77 -4.97 5.66
C GLU A 108 19.35 -4.11 6.88
N THR A 109 19.80 -4.52 8.07
CA THR A 109 19.41 -3.90 9.35
C THR A 109 19.68 -2.39 9.40
N GLN A 110 20.81 -1.91 8.88
CA GLN A 110 21.12 -0.48 8.90
C GLN A 110 20.25 0.33 7.94
N LEU A 111 19.96 -0.21 6.75
CA LEU A 111 19.06 0.41 5.80
C LEU A 111 17.65 0.49 6.36
N LYS A 112 17.19 -0.59 7.00
CA LYS A 112 15.89 -0.62 7.67
C LYS A 112 15.78 0.44 8.76
N ARG A 113 16.79 0.57 9.64
CA ARG A 113 16.77 1.60 10.70
C ARG A 113 16.63 3.01 10.15
N ARG A 114 17.45 3.38 9.15
CA ARG A 114 17.37 4.71 8.51
C ARG A 114 16.01 4.95 7.84
N HIS A 115 15.47 3.93 7.19
CA HIS A 115 14.15 4.00 6.58
C HIS A 115 13.04 4.20 7.65
N ASP A 116 13.09 3.43 8.75
CA ASP A 116 12.14 3.55 9.86
C ASP A 116 12.21 4.95 10.53
N ASP A 117 13.42 5.52 10.67
CA ASP A 117 13.61 6.87 11.18
C ASP A 117 12.99 7.91 10.26
N THR A 118 13.20 7.76 8.95
CA THR A 118 12.60 8.65 7.94
C THR A 118 11.08 8.55 7.94
N LEU A 119 10.51 7.35 7.99
CA LEU A 119 9.06 7.15 8.09
C LEU A 119 8.49 7.87 9.31
N ARG A 120 9.12 7.74 10.48
CA ARG A 120 8.69 8.43 11.72
C ARG A 120 8.72 9.94 11.57
N THR A 121 9.81 10.49 10.99
CA THR A 121 9.94 11.93 10.74
C THR A 121 8.88 12.45 9.78
N MET A 122 8.49 11.66 8.80
CA MET A 122 7.47 12.01 7.81
C MET A 122 6.02 11.72 8.29
N GLY A 123 5.84 11.21 9.52
CA GLY A 123 4.52 10.78 10.00
C GLY A 123 3.90 9.69 9.13
N SER A 124 4.72 8.83 8.52
CA SER A 124 4.31 7.75 7.63
C SER A 124 4.66 6.39 8.24
N GLY A 125 4.07 5.31 7.71
CA GLY A 125 4.41 3.96 8.17
C GLY A 125 3.45 2.87 7.70
N PRO A 126 3.89 1.61 7.81
CA PRO A 126 3.11 0.45 7.33
C PRO A 126 1.82 0.20 8.13
N HIS A 127 1.67 0.83 9.30
CA HIS A 127 0.46 0.74 10.13
C HIS A 127 -0.69 1.66 9.65
N LEU A 128 -0.39 2.71 8.87
CA LEU A 128 -1.39 3.70 8.44
C LEU A 128 -2.54 3.10 7.62
N PRO A 129 -2.31 2.23 6.64
CA PRO A 129 -3.42 1.61 5.91
C PRO A 129 -4.36 0.81 6.81
N LEU A 130 -3.82 0.09 7.81
CA LEU A 130 -4.61 -0.65 8.78
C LEU A 130 -5.46 0.29 9.65
N GLN A 131 -4.85 1.36 10.18
CA GLN A 131 -5.56 2.37 10.97
C GLN A 131 -6.62 3.11 10.15
N GLY A 132 -6.33 3.42 8.87
CA GLY A 132 -7.30 4.05 7.98
C GLY A 132 -8.52 3.17 7.71
N LEU A 133 -8.32 1.85 7.51
CA LEU A 133 -9.43 0.92 7.33
C LEU A 133 -10.23 0.74 8.63
N ASP A 134 -9.58 0.63 9.78
CA ASP A 134 -10.25 0.59 11.09
C ASP A 134 -11.10 1.85 11.31
N ALA A 135 -10.55 3.03 11.00
CA ALA A 135 -11.28 4.30 11.11
C ALA A 135 -12.51 4.34 10.19
N TYR A 136 -12.38 3.88 8.95
CA TYR A 136 -13.51 3.75 8.02
C TYR A 136 -14.59 2.81 8.58
N LEU A 137 -14.21 1.61 9.02
CA LEU A 137 -15.17 0.64 9.56
C LEU A 137 -15.85 1.15 10.83
N ARG A 138 -15.16 1.88 11.71
CA ARG A 138 -15.77 2.55 12.88
C ARG A 138 -16.77 3.63 12.46
N ALA A 139 -16.47 4.40 11.43
CA ALA A 139 -17.42 5.40 10.91
C ALA A 139 -18.68 4.74 10.36
N GLU A 140 -18.55 3.62 9.64
CA GLU A 140 -19.68 2.83 9.16
C GLU A 140 -20.46 2.12 10.29
N GLN A 141 -19.77 1.71 11.35
CA GLN A 141 -20.38 1.15 12.56
C GLN A 141 -21.20 2.23 13.30
N ALA A 142 -20.66 3.42 13.43
CA ALA A 142 -21.40 4.55 14.01
C ALA A 142 -22.61 4.96 13.16
N ALA A 143 -22.57 4.74 11.85
CA ALA A 143 -23.67 4.93 10.92
C ALA A 143 -24.68 3.74 10.90
N GLY A 144 -24.48 2.71 11.72
CA GLY A 144 -25.35 1.54 11.81
C GLY A 144 -25.23 0.55 10.65
N ARG A 145 -24.17 0.62 9.84
CA ARG A 145 -23.95 -0.24 8.67
C ARG A 145 -22.99 -1.41 8.94
N VAL A 146 -22.23 -1.35 10.01
CA VAL A 146 -21.41 -2.43 10.56
C VAL A 146 -22.00 -2.83 11.90
N HIS A 147 -21.99 -4.12 12.21
CA HIS A 147 -22.55 -4.64 13.46
C HIS A 147 -21.88 -3.96 14.67
N PRO A 148 -22.66 -3.54 15.71
CA PRO A 148 -22.11 -2.79 16.84
C PRO A 148 -21.06 -3.57 17.64
N ASP A 149 -21.14 -4.90 17.68
CA ASP A 149 -20.19 -5.76 18.39
C ASP A 149 -19.02 -6.23 17.49
N ALA A 150 -18.95 -5.79 16.23
CA ALA A 150 -17.85 -6.17 15.37
C ALA A 150 -16.55 -5.48 15.81
N ASP A 151 -15.47 -6.26 15.96
CA ASP A 151 -14.13 -5.73 16.15
C ASP A 151 -13.60 -5.19 14.78
N THR A 152 -13.69 -3.88 14.61
CA THR A 152 -13.31 -3.20 13.37
C THR A 152 -11.82 -3.31 13.08
N TYR A 153 -10.98 -3.33 14.14
CA TYR A 153 -9.54 -3.51 13.98
C TYR A 153 -9.19 -4.94 13.54
N ALA A 154 -9.85 -5.95 14.11
CA ALA A 154 -9.68 -7.33 13.68
C ALA A 154 -10.14 -7.52 12.22
N ALA A 155 -11.29 -6.95 11.84
CA ALA A 155 -11.80 -6.98 10.47
C ALA A 155 -10.83 -6.31 9.49
N ALA A 156 -10.29 -5.14 9.85
CA ALA A 156 -9.27 -4.45 9.06
C ALA A 156 -7.99 -5.28 8.92
N SER A 157 -7.56 -5.93 10.02
CA SER A 157 -6.38 -6.79 10.03
C SER A 157 -6.54 -8.02 9.13
N LEU A 158 -7.73 -8.64 9.11
CA LEU A 158 -8.04 -9.77 8.23
C LEU A 158 -7.97 -9.36 6.76
N LEU A 159 -8.57 -8.24 6.37
CA LEU A 159 -8.55 -7.78 4.98
C LEU A 159 -7.15 -7.40 4.52
N MET A 160 -6.45 -6.56 5.29
CA MET A 160 -5.08 -6.13 4.95
C MET A 160 -4.10 -7.31 4.96
N GLY A 161 -4.22 -8.21 5.95
CA GLY A 161 -3.42 -9.41 6.06
C GLY A 161 -3.60 -10.36 4.88
N ALA A 162 -4.83 -10.57 4.40
CA ALA A 162 -5.10 -11.38 3.23
C ALA A 162 -4.48 -10.78 1.95
N CYS A 163 -4.52 -9.45 1.79
CA CYS A 163 -3.90 -8.76 0.66
C CYS A 163 -2.36 -8.87 0.70
N ALA A 164 -1.75 -8.71 1.87
CA ALA A 164 -0.31 -8.87 2.06
C ALA A 164 0.13 -10.33 1.85
N GLN A 165 -0.62 -11.30 2.40
CA GLN A 165 -0.36 -12.72 2.22
C GLN A 165 -0.43 -13.12 0.74
N ARG A 166 -1.40 -12.58 -0.01
CA ARG A 166 -1.51 -12.81 -1.45
C ARG A 166 -0.25 -12.35 -2.20
N ALA A 167 0.28 -11.18 -1.88
CA ALA A 167 1.53 -10.67 -2.47
C ALA A 167 2.71 -11.61 -2.17
N PHE A 168 2.85 -12.05 -0.93
CA PHE A 168 3.90 -12.98 -0.51
C PHE A 168 3.76 -14.37 -1.15
N ALA A 169 2.56 -14.96 -1.13
CA ALA A 169 2.35 -16.34 -1.56
C ALA A 169 2.57 -16.55 -3.07
N TYR A 170 2.35 -15.51 -3.88
CA TYR A 170 2.45 -15.58 -5.34
C TYR A 170 3.64 -14.80 -5.91
N ASP A 171 4.60 -14.40 -5.09
CA ASP A 171 5.78 -13.68 -5.54
C ASP A 171 6.68 -14.54 -6.46
N THR A 172 6.75 -15.85 -6.20
CA THR A 172 7.56 -16.81 -6.94
C THR A 172 6.81 -17.62 -7.98
N THR A 173 5.50 -17.41 -8.16
CA THR A 173 4.67 -18.17 -9.10
C THR A 173 4.61 -17.49 -10.47
N GLU A 174 4.37 -18.30 -11.51
CA GLU A 174 4.07 -17.75 -12.83
C GLU A 174 2.76 -16.96 -12.82
N SER A 175 2.68 -15.90 -13.63
CA SER A 175 1.54 -14.96 -13.63
C SER A 175 0.17 -15.60 -13.84
N GLY A 176 0.11 -16.80 -14.43
CA GLY A 176 -1.14 -17.54 -14.66
C GLY A 176 -1.74 -18.24 -13.44
N GLU A 177 -0.96 -18.44 -12.38
CA GLU A 177 -1.41 -19.13 -11.16
C GLU A 177 -2.03 -18.19 -10.13
N ARG A 178 -1.73 -16.90 -10.23
CA ARG A 178 -2.28 -15.89 -9.32
C ARG A 178 -3.73 -15.58 -9.69
N PRO A 179 -4.69 -15.72 -8.76
CA PRO A 179 -6.08 -15.34 -9.03
C PRO A 179 -6.19 -13.88 -9.49
N PRO A 180 -7.06 -13.53 -10.46
CA PRO A 180 -7.29 -12.15 -10.86
C PRO A 180 -7.62 -11.27 -9.65
N VAL A 181 -7.02 -10.07 -9.57
CA VAL A 181 -7.14 -9.19 -8.40
C VAL A 181 -8.60 -8.81 -8.10
N ASP A 182 -9.41 -8.56 -9.13
CA ASP A 182 -10.82 -8.19 -8.95
C ASP A 182 -11.63 -9.34 -8.37
N ALA A 183 -11.42 -10.57 -8.85
CA ALA A 183 -12.08 -11.77 -8.32
C ALA A 183 -11.64 -12.06 -6.88
N PHE A 184 -10.37 -11.86 -6.55
CA PHE A 184 -9.86 -11.98 -5.18
C PHE A 184 -10.51 -10.95 -4.25
N ALA A 185 -10.49 -9.67 -4.64
CA ALA A 185 -11.00 -8.56 -3.85
C ALA A 185 -12.51 -8.73 -3.54
N THR A 186 -13.30 -9.06 -4.56
CA THR A 186 -14.74 -9.29 -4.38
C THR A 186 -15.03 -10.46 -3.43
N ARG A 187 -14.33 -11.59 -3.59
CA ARG A 187 -14.50 -12.75 -2.69
C ARG A 187 -14.10 -12.43 -1.25
N LEU A 188 -12.98 -11.71 -1.07
CA LEU A 188 -12.50 -11.32 0.25
C LEU A 188 -13.51 -10.39 0.95
N ALA A 189 -14.02 -9.37 0.26
CA ALA A 189 -15.02 -8.45 0.80
C ALA A 189 -16.31 -9.18 1.22
N ARG A 190 -16.82 -10.07 0.36
CA ARG A 190 -18.01 -10.88 0.66
C ARG A 190 -17.80 -11.81 1.84
N THR A 191 -16.65 -12.48 1.93
CA THR A 191 -16.33 -13.36 3.05
C THR A 191 -16.22 -12.57 4.35
N LEU A 192 -15.61 -11.38 4.33
CA LEU A 192 -15.52 -10.53 5.50
C LEU A 192 -16.89 -10.07 5.99
N LEU A 193 -17.77 -9.67 5.08
CA LEU A 193 -19.13 -9.20 5.41
C LEU A 193 -20.07 -10.33 5.86
N GLY A 194 -19.98 -11.48 5.22
CA GLY A 194 -20.87 -12.61 5.52
C GLY A 194 -20.39 -13.54 6.64
N GLY A 195 -19.11 -13.41 7.03
CA GLY A 195 -18.48 -14.38 7.95
C GLY A 195 -18.30 -15.77 7.30
N ILE A 196 -17.86 -16.73 8.09
CA ILE A 196 -17.64 -18.13 7.69
C ILE A 196 -18.49 -19.13 8.46
N ALA A 197 -19.09 -18.69 9.57
CA ALA A 197 -19.97 -19.56 10.35
C ALA A 197 -21.37 -19.62 9.73
N VAL A 198 -21.99 -20.81 9.79
CA VAL A 198 -23.42 -20.94 9.53
C VAL A 198 -24.14 -20.32 10.73
N ALA A 199 -25.05 -19.37 10.47
CA ALA A 199 -25.87 -18.83 11.55
C ALA A 199 -26.60 -19.96 12.28
N ASP A 200 -26.48 -20.01 13.59
CA ASP A 200 -27.26 -20.95 14.41
C ASP A 200 -28.72 -20.68 14.09
N ARG A 201 -29.43 -21.69 13.57
CA ARG A 201 -30.86 -21.60 13.41
C ARG A 201 -31.49 -21.58 14.82
N PRO A 202 -32.33 -20.59 15.11
CA PRO A 202 -33.07 -20.57 16.40
C PRO A 202 -33.96 -21.79 16.58
#